data_d409df3e8cb857369b6849b8de022bfb
#
_entry.id   d409df3e8cb857369b6849b8de022bfb
#
_cell.length_a   1.000
_cell.length_b   1.000
_cell.length_c   1.000
_cell.angle_alpha   90.00
_cell.angle_beta   90.00
_cell.angle_gamma   90.00
#
_symmetry.space_group_name_H-M   'P 1'
#
loop_
_entity.id
_entity.type
_entity.pdbx_description
1 polymer ?
#
loop_
_entity_poly.entity_id
_entity_poly.type
_entity_poly.pdbx_seq_one_letter_code
_entity_poly.pdbx_strand_id
1 'polypeptide(L)'
;LNFESISKAEINSQYFPFFTVKHAISSEDFHSSLVLDFPCIDKGGSFPLEAVSAGESIQKLVKELQGNKMRKILEQKFQVNLEDKPVVTTFRGYSRKKDGKIHSDSKTKIITVLIYLNDQWVHKNGLLRLLKDKHNLNSYIEEIPATMGSLVAFKVTENCWHGFQAYEGKRCSIQL
;
A
#
# COMPACT_ATOMS: atom_id res chain seq x y z
N LEU A 1 4.48 -10.97 7.77
CA LEU A 1 5.20 -10.36 6.64
C LEU A 1 6.47 -11.12 6.27
N ASN A 2 6.80 -11.11 4.98
CA ASN A 2 8.09 -11.55 4.47
C ASN A 2 9.12 -10.42 4.58
N PHE A 3 9.64 -10.23 5.77
CA PHE A 3 10.62 -9.18 6.06
C PHE A 3 11.92 -9.33 5.29
N GLU A 4 12.30 -10.55 4.91
CA GLU A 4 13.50 -10.79 4.11
C GLU A 4 13.33 -10.19 2.70
N SER A 5 12.22 -10.50 2.02
CA SER A 5 11.90 -9.92 0.71
C SER A 5 11.78 -8.40 0.79
N ILE A 6 11.13 -7.86 1.83
CA ILE A 6 10.99 -6.42 2.04
C ILE A 6 12.37 -5.76 2.26
N SER A 7 13.23 -6.39 3.05
CA SER A 7 14.58 -5.88 3.32
C SER A 7 15.48 -5.90 2.09
N LYS A 8 15.39 -6.94 1.25
CA LYS A 8 16.20 -7.10 0.03
C LYS A 8 15.71 -6.26 -1.15
N ALA A 9 14.46 -5.78 -1.15
CA ALA A 9 13.92 -5.00 -2.25
C ALA A 9 14.76 -3.73 -2.51
N GLU A 10 15.11 -3.48 -3.77
CA GLU A 10 15.93 -2.34 -4.16
C GLU A 10 15.10 -1.06 -4.24
N ILE A 11 15.72 0.07 -3.86
CA ILE A 11 15.13 1.40 -4.01
C ILE A 11 15.33 1.89 -5.44
N ASN A 12 14.22 2.23 -6.10
CA ASN A 12 14.27 3.06 -7.31
C ASN A 12 14.15 4.53 -6.91
N SER A 13 15.11 5.35 -7.31
CA SER A 13 15.15 6.78 -6.98
C SER A 13 15.14 7.68 -8.22
N GLN A 14 14.81 7.14 -9.41
CA GLN A 14 14.89 7.90 -10.66
C GLN A 14 13.99 9.16 -10.66
N TYR A 15 12.79 9.07 -10.09
CA TYR A 15 11.83 10.18 -10.01
C TYR A 15 11.54 10.56 -8.56
N PHE A 16 11.30 9.58 -7.72
CA PHE A 16 11.20 9.70 -6.26
C PHE A 16 11.51 8.34 -5.63
N PRO A 17 11.98 8.28 -4.38
CA PRO A 17 12.39 7.02 -3.77
C PRO A 17 11.20 6.11 -3.49
N PHE A 18 11.21 4.88 -4.04
CA PHE A 18 10.23 3.83 -3.77
C PHE A 18 10.84 2.44 -3.91
N PHE A 19 10.17 1.44 -3.35
CA PHE A 19 10.41 0.04 -3.65
C PHE A 19 9.09 -0.74 -3.72
N THR A 20 9.11 -1.89 -4.38
CA THR A 20 7.97 -2.80 -4.50
C THR A 20 8.35 -4.21 -4.09
N VAL A 21 7.39 -4.96 -3.56
CA VAL A 21 7.54 -6.40 -3.23
C VAL A 21 6.28 -7.12 -3.70
N LYS A 22 6.42 -8.10 -4.57
CA LYS A 22 5.28 -8.87 -5.10
C LYS A 22 4.69 -9.84 -4.06
N HIS A 23 5.54 -10.40 -3.20
CA HIS A 23 5.18 -11.42 -2.22
C HIS A 23 5.62 -10.98 -0.82
N ALA A 24 4.99 -9.90 -0.31
CA ALA A 24 5.30 -9.37 1.02
C ALA A 24 4.65 -10.17 2.17
N ILE A 25 3.86 -11.20 1.86
CA ILE A 25 3.27 -12.15 2.81
C ILE A 25 3.89 -13.52 2.62
N SER A 26 4.37 -14.15 3.71
CA SER A 26 5.26 -15.30 3.64
C SER A 26 4.58 -16.64 3.37
N SER A 27 3.29 -16.78 3.68
CA SER A 27 2.59 -18.07 3.60
C SER A 27 1.29 -17.93 2.81
N GLU A 28 1.12 -18.78 1.81
CA GLU A 28 -0.13 -18.87 1.05
C GLU A 28 -1.30 -19.34 1.92
N ASP A 29 -1.05 -20.21 2.91
CA ASP A 29 -2.09 -20.66 3.85
C ASP A 29 -2.70 -19.52 4.65
N PHE A 30 -1.93 -18.43 4.84
CA PHE A 30 -2.39 -17.24 5.54
C PHE A 30 -3.27 -16.31 4.66
N HIS A 31 -3.20 -16.44 3.33
CA HIS A 31 -3.96 -15.61 2.40
C HIS A 31 -5.48 -15.76 2.59
N SER A 32 -5.96 -16.99 2.71
CA SER A 32 -7.39 -17.26 2.92
C SER A 32 -7.91 -16.62 4.20
N SER A 33 -7.14 -16.70 5.28
CA SER A 33 -7.49 -16.07 6.56
C SER A 33 -7.54 -14.54 6.42
N LEU A 34 -6.58 -13.92 5.71
CA LEU A 34 -6.59 -12.47 5.46
C LEU A 34 -7.80 -12.00 4.66
N VAL A 35 -8.24 -12.80 3.67
CA VAL A 35 -9.45 -12.48 2.88
C VAL A 35 -10.71 -12.55 3.74
N LEU A 36 -10.83 -13.55 4.60
CA LEU A 36 -11.97 -13.74 5.50
C LEU A 36 -12.04 -12.68 6.60
N ASP A 37 -10.88 -12.32 7.14
CA ASP A 37 -10.74 -11.40 8.26
C ASP A 37 -10.70 -9.92 7.84
N PHE A 38 -10.63 -9.65 6.53
CA PHE A 38 -10.63 -8.26 6.04
C PHE A 38 -11.98 -7.58 6.36
N PRO A 39 -11.96 -6.33 6.89
CA PRO A 39 -13.19 -5.65 7.26
C PRO A 39 -14.19 -5.56 6.10
N CYS A 40 -15.48 -5.74 6.40
CA CYS A 40 -16.53 -5.55 5.41
C CYS A 40 -16.68 -4.05 5.09
N ILE A 41 -16.07 -3.62 4.00
CA ILE A 41 -16.10 -2.24 3.51
C ILE A 41 -16.68 -2.26 2.09
N ASP A 42 -17.95 -1.91 1.97
CA ASP A 42 -18.76 -1.92 0.75
C ASP A 42 -18.90 -0.54 0.07
N LYS A 43 -18.26 0.48 0.64
CA LYS A 43 -18.30 1.86 0.16
C LYS A 43 -16.91 2.46 -0.01
N GLY A 44 -16.79 3.35 -0.97
CA GLY A 44 -15.53 4.03 -1.26
C GLY A 44 -15.12 4.99 -0.14
N GLY A 45 -13.83 5.06 0.08
CA GLY A 45 -13.24 5.90 1.11
C GLY A 45 -12.00 5.27 1.72
N SER A 46 -11.44 5.97 2.69
CA SER A 46 -10.34 5.51 3.52
C SER A 46 -10.83 5.50 4.97
N PHE A 47 -10.76 4.35 5.61
CA PHE A 47 -11.31 4.13 6.94
C PHE A 47 -10.16 3.89 7.92
N PRO A 48 -10.03 4.68 9.00
CA PRO A 48 -9.00 4.45 9.99
C PRO A 48 -9.20 3.09 10.69
N LEU A 49 -8.12 2.53 11.23
CA LEU A 49 -8.12 1.23 11.89
C LEU A 49 -9.21 1.14 12.99
N GLU A 50 -9.40 2.22 13.73
CA GLU A 50 -10.35 2.29 14.84
C GLU A 50 -11.82 2.32 14.39
N ALA A 51 -12.07 2.59 13.12
CA ALA A 51 -13.42 2.66 12.55
C ALA A 51 -13.86 1.37 11.85
N VAL A 52 -13.03 0.32 11.87
CA VAL A 52 -13.31 -0.97 11.20
C VAL A 52 -13.16 -2.14 12.16
N SER A 53 -13.95 -3.20 11.94
CA SER A 53 -13.81 -4.46 12.66
C SER A 53 -13.01 -5.44 11.80
N ALA A 54 -11.73 -5.59 12.10
CA ALA A 54 -10.83 -6.53 11.43
C ALA A 54 -10.67 -7.81 12.26
N GLY A 55 -10.64 -8.97 11.59
CA GLY A 55 -10.37 -10.25 12.21
C GLY A 55 -8.91 -10.42 12.65
N GLU A 56 -8.62 -11.51 13.34
CA GLU A 56 -7.34 -11.74 14.01
C GLU A 56 -6.14 -11.72 13.06
N SER A 57 -6.24 -12.33 11.89
CA SER A 57 -5.15 -12.36 10.92
C SER A 57 -4.77 -10.96 10.40
N ILE A 58 -5.76 -10.11 10.17
CA ILE A 58 -5.56 -8.71 9.77
C ILE A 58 -4.95 -7.90 10.92
N GLN A 59 -5.42 -8.09 12.16
CA GLN A 59 -4.84 -7.42 13.33
C GLN A 59 -3.36 -7.79 13.49
N LYS A 60 -3.01 -9.07 13.30
CA LYS A 60 -1.62 -9.54 13.30
C LYS A 60 -0.79 -8.90 12.20
N LEU A 61 -1.32 -8.84 10.97
CA LEU A 61 -0.64 -8.18 9.85
C LEU A 61 -0.41 -6.68 10.12
N VAL A 62 -1.40 -5.98 10.65
CA VAL A 62 -1.29 -4.56 11.02
C VAL A 62 -0.22 -4.36 12.09
N LYS A 63 -0.18 -5.23 13.12
CA LYS A 63 0.83 -5.18 14.16
C LYS A 63 2.25 -5.36 13.61
N GLU A 64 2.44 -6.23 12.61
CA GLU A 64 3.73 -6.39 11.93
C GLU A 64 4.09 -5.16 11.08
N LEU A 65 3.12 -4.61 10.34
CA LEU A 65 3.32 -3.41 9.52
C LEU A 65 3.70 -2.18 10.36
N GLN A 66 3.10 -2.02 11.54
CA GLN A 66 3.39 -0.92 12.47
C GLN A 66 4.62 -1.19 13.36
N GLY A 67 5.13 -2.41 13.36
CA GLY A 67 6.16 -2.88 14.29
C GLY A 67 7.54 -2.30 14.02
N ASN A 68 8.40 -2.38 15.04
CA ASN A 68 9.78 -1.86 14.98
C ASN A 68 10.62 -2.46 13.85
N LYS A 69 10.38 -3.72 13.48
CA LYS A 69 11.12 -4.36 12.39
C LYS A 69 10.85 -3.68 11.05
N MET A 70 9.57 -3.40 10.75
CA MET A 70 9.18 -2.65 9.54
C MET A 70 9.73 -1.22 9.59
N ARG A 71 9.59 -0.54 10.73
CA ARG A 71 10.11 0.81 10.94
C ARG A 71 11.60 0.91 10.61
N LYS A 72 12.43 0.03 11.17
CA LYS A 72 13.88 0.00 10.92
C LYS A 72 14.23 -0.25 9.45
N ILE A 73 13.50 -1.14 8.77
CA ILE A 73 13.69 -1.36 7.33
C ILE A 73 13.40 -0.08 6.53
N LEU A 74 12.31 0.60 6.84
CA LEU A 74 11.93 1.85 6.16
C LEU A 74 12.95 2.97 6.44
N GLU A 75 13.42 3.11 7.68
CA GLU A 75 14.47 4.08 8.05
C GLU A 75 15.76 3.87 7.26
N GLN A 76 16.22 2.63 7.18
CA GLN A 76 17.43 2.27 6.43
C GLN A 76 17.26 2.52 4.94
N LYS A 77 16.13 2.10 4.35
CA LYS A 77 15.88 2.23 2.91
C LYS A 77 15.74 3.68 2.47
N PHE A 78 15.00 4.48 3.21
CA PHE A 78 14.68 5.85 2.81
C PHE A 78 15.59 6.91 3.43
N GLN A 79 16.56 6.51 4.26
CA GLN A 79 17.47 7.41 4.97
C GLN A 79 16.70 8.51 5.72
N VAL A 80 15.77 8.09 6.58
CA VAL A 80 14.92 8.97 7.39
C VAL A 80 14.91 8.51 8.84
N ASN A 81 14.65 9.40 9.76
CA ASN A 81 14.36 9.08 11.16
C ASN A 81 12.85 8.99 11.36
N LEU A 82 12.37 7.82 11.79
CA LEU A 82 10.97 7.56 12.13
C LEU A 82 10.76 7.36 13.64
N GLU A 83 11.79 7.57 14.45
CA GLU A 83 11.67 7.53 15.91
C GLU A 83 10.60 8.51 16.37
N ASP A 84 9.73 8.07 17.28
CA ASP A 84 8.58 8.85 17.81
C ASP A 84 7.60 9.39 16.76
N LYS A 85 7.71 8.98 15.51
CA LYS A 85 6.72 9.37 14.49
C LYS A 85 5.48 8.48 14.59
N PRO A 86 4.28 9.09 14.63
CA PRO A 86 3.03 8.32 14.67
C PRO A 86 2.83 7.55 13.35
N VAL A 87 2.18 6.40 13.46
CA VAL A 87 1.74 5.62 12.30
C VAL A 87 0.22 5.72 12.20
N VAL A 88 -0.26 6.22 11.07
CA VAL A 88 -1.69 6.22 10.75
C VAL A 88 -1.97 5.07 9.82
N THR A 89 -2.90 4.19 10.19
CA THR A 89 -3.29 3.02 9.39
C THR A 89 -4.72 3.16 8.93
N THR A 90 -4.92 2.98 7.62
CA THR A 90 -6.25 3.07 7.01
C THR A 90 -6.52 1.89 6.09
N PHE A 91 -7.80 1.55 5.97
CA PHE A 91 -8.33 0.49 5.13
C PHE A 91 -9.12 1.05 3.96
N ARG A 92 -8.99 0.40 2.80
CA ARG A 92 -9.85 0.61 1.64
C ARG A 92 -10.36 -0.74 1.17
N GLY A 93 -11.68 -0.91 1.10
CA GLY A 93 -12.30 -2.18 0.64
C GLY A 93 -13.01 -2.05 -0.72
N TYR A 94 -13.42 -0.84 -1.07
CA TYR A 94 -14.17 -0.56 -2.29
C TYR A 94 -13.67 0.68 -3.01
N SER A 95 -13.56 0.59 -4.33
CA SER A 95 -13.20 1.71 -5.21
C SER A 95 -14.42 2.15 -6.03
N ARG A 96 -14.59 3.48 -6.16
CA ARG A 96 -15.61 4.11 -7.02
C ARG A 96 -14.98 4.58 -8.32
N LYS A 97 -15.77 4.77 -9.38
CA LYS A 97 -15.29 5.32 -10.67
C LYS A 97 -14.56 6.66 -10.56
N LYS A 98 -14.88 7.47 -9.55
CA LYS A 98 -14.23 8.76 -9.30
C LYS A 98 -12.92 8.69 -8.54
N ASP A 99 -12.58 7.53 -8.00
CA ASP A 99 -11.34 7.30 -7.26
C ASP A 99 -10.15 7.07 -8.21
N GLY A 100 -8.94 7.15 -7.72
CA GLY A 100 -7.71 6.92 -8.51
C GLY A 100 -7.16 8.11 -9.27
N LYS A 101 -7.68 9.32 -9.05
CA LYS A 101 -7.13 10.54 -9.65
C LYS A 101 -5.66 10.71 -9.29
N ILE A 102 -4.89 11.27 -10.22
CA ILE A 102 -3.47 11.60 -9.98
C ILE A 102 -3.36 12.58 -8.81
N HIS A 103 -2.50 12.24 -7.86
CA HIS A 103 -2.18 13.09 -6.71
C HIS A 103 -0.80 12.75 -6.14
N SER A 104 -0.26 13.63 -5.34
CA SER A 104 0.82 13.34 -4.39
C SER A 104 0.23 13.25 -2.98
N ASP A 105 0.90 12.54 -2.10
CA ASP A 105 0.50 12.48 -0.69
C ASP A 105 0.77 13.81 0.04
N SER A 106 0.06 14.02 1.15
CA SER A 106 0.24 15.21 1.99
C SER A 106 1.69 15.35 2.48
N LYS A 107 2.23 16.55 2.47
CA LYS A 107 3.56 16.89 3.01
C LYS A 107 3.73 16.59 4.51
N THR A 108 2.65 16.30 5.21
CA THR A 108 2.69 15.86 6.63
C THR A 108 3.13 14.42 6.78
N LYS A 109 3.10 13.62 5.70
CA LYS A 109 3.60 12.25 5.70
C LYS A 109 5.09 12.20 5.35
N ILE A 110 5.81 11.26 5.92
CA ILE A 110 7.22 10.98 5.61
C ILE A 110 7.33 9.84 4.63
N ILE A 111 6.60 8.75 4.87
CA ILE A 111 6.56 7.54 4.05
C ILE A 111 5.11 7.11 3.92
N THR A 112 4.75 6.59 2.75
CA THR A 112 3.53 5.82 2.54
C THR A 112 3.88 4.37 2.24
N VAL A 113 3.22 3.45 2.93
CA VAL A 113 3.26 2.01 2.63
C VAL A 113 1.86 1.57 2.26
N LEU A 114 1.72 0.83 1.18
CA LEU A 114 0.46 0.24 0.74
C LEU A 114 0.66 -1.26 0.50
N ILE A 115 -0.23 -2.09 1.04
CA ILE A 115 -0.29 -3.53 0.76
C ILE A 115 -1.68 -3.92 0.29
N TYR A 116 -1.74 -4.71 -0.81
CA TYR A 116 -2.98 -5.23 -1.36
C TYR A 116 -3.33 -6.60 -0.78
N LEU A 117 -4.63 -6.83 -0.60
CA LEU A 117 -5.19 -8.04 0.02
C LEU A 117 -6.37 -8.60 -0.80
N ASN A 118 -6.30 -8.48 -2.13
CA ASN A 118 -7.29 -9.13 -3.00
C ASN A 118 -6.78 -10.52 -3.37
N ASP A 119 -7.59 -11.53 -3.20
CA ASP A 119 -7.28 -12.92 -3.52
C ASP A 119 -6.83 -13.07 -4.98
N GLN A 120 -7.63 -12.53 -5.89
CA GLN A 120 -7.32 -12.47 -7.32
C GLN A 120 -7.57 -11.06 -7.85
N TRP A 121 -6.80 -10.67 -8.88
CA TRP A 121 -7.02 -9.44 -9.62
C TRP A 121 -6.98 -9.69 -11.11
N VAL A 122 -8.16 -9.84 -11.71
CA VAL A 122 -8.33 -10.13 -13.15
C VAL A 122 -8.60 -8.87 -13.99
N HIS A 123 -8.71 -7.72 -13.34
CA HIS A 123 -9.04 -6.46 -13.98
C HIS A 123 -7.80 -5.75 -14.52
N LYS A 124 -7.93 -5.13 -15.70
CA LYS A 124 -6.87 -4.29 -16.28
C LYS A 124 -6.76 -2.93 -15.60
N ASN A 125 -7.85 -2.44 -15.00
CA ASN A 125 -7.91 -1.14 -14.30
C ASN A 125 -7.75 -1.32 -12.78
N GLY A 126 -7.55 -0.21 -12.06
CA GLY A 126 -7.42 -0.23 -10.61
C GLY A 126 -6.03 -0.58 -10.08
N LEU A 127 -5.06 -0.82 -10.96
CA LEU A 127 -3.66 -1.04 -10.62
C LEU A 127 -3.03 0.30 -10.25
N LEU A 128 -2.35 0.37 -9.12
CA LEU A 128 -1.67 1.60 -8.71
C LEU A 128 -0.48 1.87 -9.62
N ARG A 129 -0.40 3.08 -10.14
CA ARG A 129 0.72 3.56 -10.95
C ARG A 129 1.49 4.63 -10.22
N LEU A 130 2.79 4.44 -10.11
CA LEU A 130 3.73 5.49 -9.71
C LEU A 130 4.14 6.24 -10.98
N LEU A 131 4.03 7.56 -10.99
CA LEU A 131 4.05 8.36 -12.19
C LEU A 131 5.32 9.20 -12.32
N LYS A 132 5.71 9.48 -13.55
CA LYS A 132 6.80 10.40 -13.87
C LYS A 132 6.40 11.87 -13.62
N ASP A 133 5.11 12.16 -13.79
CA ASP A 133 4.55 13.51 -13.70
C ASP A 133 3.08 13.50 -13.26
N LYS A 134 2.50 14.68 -13.07
CA LYS A 134 1.11 14.88 -12.60
C LYS A 134 0.06 14.91 -13.70
N HIS A 135 0.41 14.67 -14.95
CA HIS A 135 -0.47 14.97 -16.08
C HIS A 135 -1.07 13.73 -16.74
N ASN A 136 -0.37 12.60 -16.70
CA ASN A 136 -0.78 11.43 -17.48
C ASN A 136 -0.59 10.11 -16.71
N LEU A 137 -1.70 9.41 -16.45
CA LEU A 137 -1.67 8.08 -15.83
C LEU A 137 -0.90 7.03 -16.64
N ASN A 138 -0.73 7.23 -17.95
CA ASN A 138 0.02 6.30 -18.80
C ASN A 138 1.53 6.61 -18.80
N SER A 139 1.95 7.73 -18.23
CA SER A 139 3.36 8.10 -18.03
C SER A 139 3.84 7.57 -16.66
N TYR A 140 3.82 6.26 -16.48
CA TYR A 140 4.18 5.64 -15.21
C TYR A 140 5.61 5.06 -15.23
N ILE A 141 6.18 4.93 -14.03
CA ILE A 141 7.47 4.32 -13.74
C ILE A 141 7.27 2.85 -13.39
N GLU A 142 6.22 2.61 -12.59
CA GLU A 142 5.89 1.29 -12.06
C GLU A 142 4.37 1.13 -11.96
N GLU A 143 3.88 -0.07 -12.28
CA GLU A 143 2.48 -0.45 -12.09
C GLU A 143 2.42 -1.61 -11.09
N ILE A 144 1.73 -1.38 -9.98
CA ILE A 144 1.68 -2.31 -8.85
C ILE A 144 0.44 -3.19 -8.99
N PRO A 145 0.58 -4.52 -9.09
CA PRO A 145 -0.55 -5.45 -9.07
C PRO A 145 -1.38 -5.28 -7.80
N ALA A 146 -2.70 -5.25 -7.93
CA ALA A 146 -3.58 -5.16 -6.77
C ALA A 146 -3.87 -6.56 -6.14
N THR A 147 -2.93 -7.50 -6.26
CA THR A 147 -3.03 -8.88 -5.77
C THR A 147 -2.56 -9.01 -4.33
N MET A 148 -2.93 -10.13 -3.70
CA MET A 148 -2.53 -10.49 -2.33
C MET A 148 -1.02 -10.37 -2.14
N GLY A 149 -0.60 -9.63 -1.11
CA GLY A 149 0.79 -9.48 -0.74
C GLY A 149 1.61 -8.52 -1.62
N SER A 150 1.03 -7.89 -2.65
CA SER A 150 1.71 -6.82 -3.38
C SER A 150 1.86 -5.61 -2.49
N LEU A 151 3.10 -5.22 -2.22
CA LEU A 151 3.45 -4.09 -1.37
C LEU A 151 4.23 -3.05 -2.15
N VAL A 152 3.93 -1.78 -1.93
CA VAL A 152 4.73 -0.65 -2.34
C VAL A 152 4.97 0.27 -1.15
N ALA A 153 6.18 0.78 -1.04
CA ALA A 153 6.51 1.85 -0.11
C ALA A 153 7.24 2.97 -0.85
N PHE A 154 6.93 4.21 -0.55
CA PHE A 154 7.61 5.37 -1.13
C PHE A 154 7.79 6.50 -0.11
N LYS A 155 8.91 7.22 -0.29
CA LYS A 155 9.15 8.48 0.44
C LYS A 155 8.24 9.55 -0.14
N VAL A 156 7.54 10.26 0.75
CA VAL A 156 6.67 11.36 0.32
C VAL A 156 7.53 12.56 -0.04
N THR A 157 7.38 12.99 -1.28
CA THR A 157 8.07 14.15 -1.88
C THR A 157 7.04 15.00 -2.65
N GLU A 158 7.44 16.16 -3.13
CA GLU A 158 6.55 17.02 -3.93
C GLU A 158 6.14 16.39 -5.27
N ASN A 159 6.92 15.43 -5.76
CA ASN A 159 6.73 14.75 -7.04
C ASN A 159 6.40 13.25 -6.93
N CYS A 160 6.00 12.76 -5.76
CA CYS A 160 5.56 11.38 -5.58
C CYS A 160 4.16 11.12 -6.17
N TRP A 161 4.01 11.49 -7.46
CA TRP A 161 2.76 11.38 -8.18
C TRP A 161 2.33 9.93 -8.37
N HIS A 162 1.10 9.66 -8.06
CA HIS A 162 0.52 8.33 -8.23
C HIS A 162 -0.99 8.40 -8.45
N GLY A 163 -1.54 7.31 -8.97
CA GLY A 163 -2.97 7.18 -9.23
C GLY A 163 -3.26 5.83 -9.85
N PHE A 164 -4.49 5.61 -10.27
CA PHE A 164 -4.89 4.40 -11.00
C PHE A 164 -6.04 4.68 -11.96
N GLN A 165 -6.13 3.86 -13.01
CA GLN A 165 -7.25 3.94 -13.95
C GLN A 165 -8.56 3.61 -13.25
N ALA A 166 -9.61 4.38 -13.56
CA ALA A 166 -10.91 4.26 -12.91
C ALA A 166 -11.38 2.80 -12.85
N TYR A 167 -11.71 2.35 -11.65
CA TYR A 167 -12.21 1.04 -11.34
C TYR A 167 -13.33 1.16 -10.31
N GLU A 168 -14.38 0.39 -10.48
CA GLU A 168 -15.47 0.31 -9.52
C GLU A 168 -15.65 -1.13 -9.06
N GLY A 169 -15.56 -1.37 -7.75
CA GLY A 169 -15.68 -2.69 -7.16
C GLY A 169 -14.78 -2.91 -5.95
N LYS A 170 -14.76 -4.15 -5.48
CA LYS A 170 -13.95 -4.58 -4.34
C LYS A 170 -12.46 -4.38 -4.67
N ARG A 171 -11.76 -3.65 -3.80
CA ARG A 171 -10.33 -3.35 -3.94
C ARG A 171 -9.72 -3.15 -2.54
N CYS A 172 -9.33 -4.28 -1.96
CA CYS A 172 -8.86 -4.36 -0.58
C CYS A 172 -7.39 -3.96 -0.47
N SER A 173 -7.11 -3.01 0.42
CA SER A 173 -5.74 -2.59 0.75
C SER A 173 -5.66 -2.00 2.15
N ILE A 174 -4.47 -2.09 2.74
CA ILE A 174 -4.09 -1.38 3.96
C ILE A 174 -3.02 -0.36 3.58
N GLN A 175 -3.17 0.87 4.07
CA GLN A 175 -2.23 1.96 3.85
C GLN A 175 -1.76 2.51 5.20
N LEU A 176 -0.46 2.70 5.31
CA LEU A 176 0.19 3.35 6.44
C LEU A 176 0.88 4.63 5.98
#